data_492895b6b264123cf3e82792c07b194d
#
_entry.id   492895b6b264123cf3e82792c07b194d
#
_cell.length_a   1.000
_cell.length_b   1.000
_cell.length_c   1.000
_cell.angle_alpha   90.00
_cell.angle_beta   90.00
_cell.angle_gamma   90.00
#
_symmetry.space_group_name_H-M   'P 1'
#
loop_
_entity.id
_entity.type
_entity.pdbx_description
1 polymer ?
#
loop_
_entity_poly.entity_id
_entity_poly.type
_entity_poly.pdbx_seq_one_letter_code
_entity_poly.pdbx_strand_id
1 'polypeptide(L)'
;MKKFSLVMAMAALTGVTLAWAAPSGTLRQAHEVQFGNASDLDPISKGRVFTVTEKVMNRLVRPGLDGKPAADLAVSWSSNPAANEWTFKLRDGVTFHNGKAFSAADVVYSLKRVQDPKMDSPARASIRMIDKIEAVDAKTVKMTLSAPFADLPLLLTDYRLMMIPDGSGDTIKTTGIGTGPFKLEKFDAQGTTTLVANMNYFDGPPGVAKVEIIGIPDAQARFQALMGKQIDMLPTSVSPQQKTLLERSGGFGFQFVSTGNWRGIVFRTDMKPWDDVRVRKAVRLAVDRKAMLDLAAGGLGSLACDTPVGPADQYRWLSTCNQDIPKAKALLAEAGYPNGLDFEIPVSTVEGVWPAMAEVFQQQVAAAGFRAKIVQVPSDGYFNEIWMKRPVSMTRWNQRPADSALNEIYRTGATWNEGFYKDAKFDVMLDEARRELNFDKRKAKYQQAQEHLWETSGTLVGFHATLTVATTARVKNLDAVENFTIRWNRITVD
;
A
#
# COMPACT_ATOMS: atom_id res chain seq x y z
N MET A 1 -67.72 -39.33 -25.37
CA MET A 1 -67.34 -38.34 -24.36
C MET A 1 -66.15 -38.93 -23.64
N LYS A 2 -64.93 -38.48 -23.99
CA LYS A 2 -63.64 -38.91 -23.39
C LYS A 2 -63.17 -37.80 -22.41
N LYS A 3 -63.06 -38.14 -21.13
CA LYS A 3 -62.52 -37.22 -20.09
C LYS A 3 -61.05 -37.24 -20.16
N PHE A 4 -60.44 -36.07 -20.39
CA PHE A 4 -59.02 -35.86 -20.26
C PHE A 4 -58.76 -35.43 -18.80
N SER A 5 -57.99 -36.24 -18.07
CA SER A 5 -57.43 -35.84 -16.75
C SER A 5 -56.12 -35.19 -16.95
N LEU A 6 -56.01 -33.92 -16.52
CA LEU A 6 -54.76 -33.13 -16.51
C LEU A 6 -54.01 -33.45 -15.21
N VAL A 7 -52.87 -34.13 -15.34
CA VAL A 7 -51.93 -34.35 -14.21
C VAL A 7 -50.97 -33.15 -14.15
N MET A 8 -51.10 -32.35 -13.12
CA MET A 8 -50.19 -31.25 -12.84
C MET A 8 -48.95 -31.79 -12.10
N ALA A 9 -47.82 -31.88 -12.79
CA ALA A 9 -46.54 -32.23 -12.17
C ALA A 9 -45.97 -31.00 -11.45
N MET A 10 -45.94 -31.06 -10.13
CA MET A 10 -45.27 -30.07 -9.28
C MET A 10 -43.75 -30.35 -9.31
N ALA A 11 -42.98 -29.57 -10.03
CA ALA A 11 -41.53 -29.62 -9.98
C ALA A 11 -41.03 -28.94 -8.65
N ALA A 12 -40.59 -29.76 -7.73
CA ALA A 12 -39.91 -29.27 -6.53
C ALA A 12 -38.52 -28.75 -6.93
N LEU A 13 -38.35 -27.44 -6.92
CA LEU A 13 -36.99 -26.80 -6.96
C LEU A 13 -36.29 -27.11 -5.63
N THR A 14 -35.45 -28.12 -5.61
CA THR A 14 -34.49 -28.32 -4.54
C THR A 14 -33.38 -27.25 -4.70
N GLY A 15 -33.48 -26.17 -3.93
CA GLY A 15 -32.42 -25.21 -3.80
C GLY A 15 -31.19 -25.90 -3.21
N VAL A 16 -30.12 -26.06 -3.99
CA VAL A 16 -28.84 -26.49 -3.49
C VAL A 16 -28.29 -25.34 -2.67
N THR A 17 -28.50 -25.39 -1.37
CA THR A 17 -27.75 -24.51 -0.44
C THR A 17 -26.30 -24.96 -0.46
N LEU A 18 -25.41 -24.18 -1.04
CA LEU A 18 -23.96 -24.32 -0.87
C LEU A 18 -23.67 -24.15 0.60
N ALA A 19 -23.55 -25.26 1.33
CA ALA A 19 -23.09 -25.22 2.71
C ALA A 19 -21.60 -24.87 2.70
N TRP A 20 -21.24 -23.68 3.17
CA TRP A 20 -19.86 -23.32 3.45
C TRP A 20 -19.33 -24.23 4.56
N ALA A 21 -18.10 -24.75 4.39
CA ALA A 21 -17.45 -25.50 5.47
C ALA A 21 -17.28 -24.58 6.70
N ALA A 22 -17.46 -25.13 7.90
CA ALA A 22 -17.26 -24.38 9.12
C ALA A 22 -15.78 -23.95 9.24
N PRO A 23 -15.50 -22.72 9.67
CA PRO A 23 -14.14 -22.27 9.91
C PRO A 23 -13.39 -23.18 10.89
N SER A 24 -12.15 -23.54 10.57
CA SER A 24 -11.34 -24.43 11.41
C SER A 24 -9.89 -23.97 11.50
N GLY A 25 -9.21 -24.36 12.58
CA GLY A 25 -7.80 -24.08 12.77
C GLY A 25 -7.46 -22.62 13.06
N THR A 26 -6.16 -22.39 13.28
CA THR A 26 -5.58 -21.07 13.57
C THR A 26 -4.50 -20.75 12.56
N LEU A 27 -4.58 -19.59 11.93
CA LEU A 27 -3.52 -19.00 11.10
C LEU A 27 -2.66 -18.09 11.97
N ARG A 28 -1.38 -18.40 12.10
CA ARG A 28 -0.40 -17.60 12.84
C ARG A 28 0.40 -16.76 11.84
N GLN A 29 0.30 -15.43 11.93
CA GLN A 29 0.97 -14.49 11.04
C GLN A 29 1.96 -13.64 11.83
N ALA A 30 3.19 -13.47 11.33
CA ALA A 30 4.08 -12.46 11.88
C ALA A 30 3.65 -11.05 11.49
N HIS A 31 3.89 -10.12 12.39
CA HIS A 31 3.71 -8.68 12.20
C HIS A 31 4.97 -7.95 12.67
N GLU A 32 5.43 -7.00 11.86
CA GLU A 32 6.44 -6.04 12.31
C GLU A 32 5.77 -4.96 13.15
N VAL A 33 6.28 -4.71 14.33
CA VAL A 33 5.89 -3.55 15.11
C VAL A 33 6.59 -2.34 14.50
N GLN A 34 5.83 -1.46 13.87
CA GLN A 34 6.35 -0.26 13.22
C GLN A 34 5.95 0.99 13.97
N PHE A 35 6.75 2.06 13.74
CA PHE A 35 6.42 3.41 14.16
C PHE A 35 6.34 3.63 15.67
N GLY A 36 7.09 2.86 16.47
CA GLY A 36 7.22 3.04 17.92
C GLY A 36 5.89 3.11 18.72
N ASN A 37 4.94 3.91 18.23
CA ASN A 37 3.61 4.13 18.80
C ASN A 37 2.49 3.59 17.90
N ALA A 38 2.75 2.68 16.97
CA ALA A 38 1.70 2.01 16.19
C ALA A 38 0.90 1.11 17.11
N SER A 39 -0.13 1.67 17.73
CA SER A 39 -0.89 1.02 18.79
C SER A 39 -2.39 1.23 18.66
N ASP A 40 -2.87 1.66 17.48
CA ASP A 40 -4.28 1.90 17.31
C ASP A 40 -4.87 1.26 16.03
N LEU A 41 -6.17 1.05 16.05
CA LEU A 41 -6.93 0.43 14.96
C LEU A 41 -7.75 1.45 14.16
N ASP A 42 -7.52 2.75 14.34
CA ASP A 42 -8.14 3.76 13.51
C ASP A 42 -7.52 3.74 12.11
N PRO A 43 -8.27 3.44 11.04
CA PRO A 43 -7.71 3.28 9.70
C PRO A 43 -7.04 4.54 9.17
N ILE A 44 -7.42 5.71 9.66
CA ILE A 44 -6.87 7.00 9.21
C ILE A 44 -5.68 7.48 10.06
N SER A 45 -5.37 6.81 11.15
CA SER A 45 -4.25 7.16 12.04
C SER A 45 -2.90 6.87 11.39
N LYS A 46 -1.89 7.70 11.71
CA LYS A 46 -0.49 7.44 11.39
C LYS A 46 0.05 6.20 12.14
N GLY A 47 -0.48 5.95 13.34
CA GLY A 47 -0.09 4.84 14.21
C GLY A 47 -0.91 3.55 14.05
N ARG A 48 -1.66 3.40 12.96
CA ARG A 48 -2.52 2.22 12.77
C ARG A 48 -1.74 0.93 12.58
N VAL A 49 -2.29 -0.16 13.08
CA VAL A 49 -1.81 -1.53 12.82
C VAL A 49 -2.52 -2.08 11.58
N PHE A 50 -1.95 -1.79 10.40
CA PHE A 50 -2.54 -2.15 9.09
C PHE A 50 -2.86 -3.64 8.99
N THR A 51 -1.97 -4.49 9.44
CA THR A 51 -2.11 -5.95 9.37
C THR A 51 -3.33 -6.49 10.15
N VAL A 52 -3.88 -5.70 11.08
CA VAL A 52 -5.16 -6.00 11.76
C VAL A 52 -6.33 -5.38 10.99
N THR A 53 -6.23 -4.07 10.67
CA THR A 53 -7.36 -3.33 10.07
C THR A 53 -7.81 -3.92 8.74
N GLU A 54 -6.89 -4.45 7.92
CA GLU A 54 -7.21 -5.11 6.64
C GLU A 54 -8.03 -6.40 6.77
N LYS A 55 -8.11 -6.98 7.96
CA LYS A 55 -8.89 -8.20 8.24
C LYS A 55 -10.23 -7.92 8.91
N VAL A 56 -10.31 -6.79 9.60
CA VAL A 56 -11.51 -6.44 10.39
C VAL A 56 -12.39 -5.39 9.71
N MET A 57 -11.89 -4.69 8.67
CA MET A 57 -12.61 -3.62 7.98
C MET A 57 -12.64 -3.83 6.48
N ASN A 58 -13.59 -3.18 5.78
CA ASN A 58 -13.67 -3.11 4.34
C ASN A 58 -13.64 -1.66 3.86
N ARG A 59 -13.37 -1.50 2.55
CA ARG A 59 -13.42 -0.22 1.83
C ARG A 59 -14.75 -0.07 1.11
N LEU A 60 -15.01 1.12 0.60
CA LEU A 60 -16.12 1.31 -0.31
C LEU A 60 -15.87 0.58 -1.64
N VAL A 61 -14.65 0.69 -2.15
CA VAL A 61 -14.14 0.05 -3.37
C VAL A 61 -12.80 -0.59 -3.04
N ARG A 62 -12.54 -1.79 -3.51
CA ARG A 62 -11.26 -2.49 -3.33
C ARG A 62 -10.45 -2.56 -4.62
N PRO A 63 -9.13 -2.78 -4.57
CA PRO A 63 -8.36 -3.13 -5.74
C PRO A 63 -8.83 -4.46 -6.33
N GLY A 64 -8.97 -4.53 -7.65
CA GLY A 64 -9.17 -5.77 -8.39
C GLY A 64 -7.84 -6.44 -8.74
N LEU A 65 -7.91 -7.69 -9.19
CA LEU A 65 -6.74 -8.46 -9.65
C LEU A 65 -6.06 -7.84 -10.88
N ASP A 66 -6.82 -7.06 -11.64
CA ASP A 66 -6.37 -6.36 -12.85
C ASP A 66 -5.93 -4.90 -12.58
N GLY A 67 -5.77 -4.53 -11.30
CA GLY A 67 -5.44 -3.17 -10.86
C GLY A 67 -6.57 -2.16 -10.99
N LYS A 68 -7.77 -2.58 -11.46
CA LYS A 68 -8.94 -1.70 -11.56
C LYS A 68 -9.75 -1.69 -10.27
N PRO A 69 -10.61 -0.68 -10.07
CA PRO A 69 -11.56 -0.68 -8.97
C PRO A 69 -12.51 -1.87 -9.04
N ALA A 70 -12.66 -2.60 -7.96
CA ALA A 70 -13.59 -3.73 -7.82
C ALA A 70 -14.57 -3.51 -6.66
N ALA A 71 -15.75 -4.12 -6.77
CA ALA A 71 -16.79 -4.03 -5.75
C ALA A 71 -16.30 -4.55 -4.38
N ASP A 72 -16.60 -3.77 -3.32
CA ASP A 72 -16.46 -4.17 -1.93
C ASP A 72 -17.76 -3.82 -1.20
N LEU A 73 -17.82 -2.79 -0.36
CA LEU A 73 -19.06 -2.33 0.26
C LEU A 73 -19.98 -1.59 -0.72
N ALA A 74 -19.44 -0.97 -1.79
CA ALA A 74 -20.23 -0.56 -2.95
C ALA A 74 -20.27 -1.70 -3.99
N VAL A 75 -21.43 -1.96 -4.54
CA VAL A 75 -21.65 -2.97 -5.60
C VAL A 75 -21.57 -2.37 -7.00
N SER A 76 -21.83 -1.07 -7.13
CA SER A 76 -21.73 -0.33 -8.39
C SER A 76 -21.55 1.15 -8.16
N TRP A 77 -21.04 1.86 -9.18
CA TRP A 77 -20.90 3.31 -9.18
C TRP A 77 -21.04 3.85 -10.60
N SER A 78 -21.40 5.12 -10.67
CA SER A 78 -21.49 5.86 -11.93
C SER A 78 -21.20 7.35 -11.68
N SER A 79 -20.72 8.03 -12.71
CA SER A 79 -20.57 9.48 -12.70
C SER A 79 -21.56 10.16 -13.65
N ASN A 80 -21.76 11.47 -13.46
CA ASN A 80 -22.32 12.31 -14.49
C ASN A 80 -21.32 12.46 -15.66
N PRO A 81 -21.75 12.99 -16.84
CA PRO A 81 -20.85 13.17 -18.00
C PRO A 81 -19.64 14.07 -17.72
N ALA A 82 -19.73 14.99 -16.77
CA ALA A 82 -18.64 15.86 -16.38
C ALA A 82 -17.65 15.23 -15.37
N ALA A 83 -17.91 14.02 -14.89
CA ALA A 83 -17.16 13.30 -13.85
C ALA A 83 -16.89 14.14 -12.56
N ASN A 84 -17.77 15.07 -12.24
CA ASN A 84 -17.72 15.86 -11.00
C ASN A 84 -18.83 15.51 -10.00
N GLU A 85 -19.72 14.58 -10.35
CA GLU A 85 -20.69 13.97 -9.46
C GLU A 85 -20.65 12.45 -9.61
N TRP A 86 -20.50 11.75 -8.51
CA TRP A 86 -20.44 10.28 -8.47
C TRP A 86 -21.52 9.73 -7.56
N THR A 87 -22.13 8.63 -7.97
CA THR A 87 -23.12 7.89 -7.17
C THR A 87 -22.64 6.49 -6.93
N PHE A 88 -22.65 6.06 -5.67
CA PHE A 88 -22.27 4.70 -5.25
C PHE A 88 -23.48 3.99 -4.67
N LYS A 89 -23.76 2.77 -5.13
CA LYS A 89 -24.79 1.89 -4.59
C LYS A 89 -24.17 0.90 -3.62
N LEU A 90 -24.66 0.85 -2.39
CA LEU A 90 -24.12 0.05 -1.32
C LEU A 90 -24.72 -1.37 -1.31
N ARG A 91 -23.92 -2.31 -0.83
CA ARG A 91 -24.30 -3.71 -0.66
C ARG A 91 -25.39 -3.85 0.39
N ASP A 92 -26.38 -4.72 0.11
CA ASP A 92 -27.42 -5.09 1.05
C ASP A 92 -26.93 -6.14 2.07
N GLY A 93 -27.58 -6.19 3.22
CA GLY A 93 -27.35 -7.23 4.24
C GLY A 93 -26.01 -7.16 4.97
N VAL A 94 -25.18 -6.11 4.75
CA VAL A 94 -23.90 -5.94 5.46
C VAL A 94 -24.18 -5.42 6.86
N THR A 95 -23.51 -6.05 7.85
CA THR A 95 -23.52 -5.59 9.24
C THR A 95 -22.09 -5.40 9.75
N PHE A 96 -21.91 -4.42 10.62
CA PHE A 96 -20.70 -4.31 11.43
C PHE A 96 -20.61 -5.44 12.45
N HIS A 97 -19.43 -5.66 13.01
CA HIS A 97 -19.16 -6.74 13.98
C HIS A 97 -20.03 -6.65 15.25
N ASN A 98 -20.53 -5.47 15.60
CA ASN A 98 -21.44 -5.22 16.71
C ASN A 98 -22.93 -5.38 16.35
N GLY A 99 -23.22 -5.83 15.12
CA GLY A 99 -24.61 -6.04 14.64
C GLY A 99 -25.27 -4.79 14.03
N LYS A 100 -24.67 -3.61 14.08
CA LYS A 100 -25.20 -2.41 13.42
C LYS A 100 -25.22 -2.62 11.91
N ALA A 101 -26.36 -2.34 11.26
CA ALA A 101 -26.46 -2.38 9.81
C ALA A 101 -25.57 -1.29 9.17
N PHE A 102 -24.84 -1.67 8.11
CA PHE A 102 -24.05 -0.74 7.31
C PHE A 102 -24.93 0.07 6.39
N SER A 103 -24.68 1.38 6.35
CA SER A 103 -25.48 2.34 5.59
C SER A 103 -24.63 3.47 4.98
N ALA A 104 -25.27 4.30 4.18
CA ALA A 104 -24.66 5.50 3.60
C ALA A 104 -24.17 6.51 4.65
N ALA A 105 -24.78 6.56 5.84
CA ALA A 105 -24.32 7.42 6.93
C ALA A 105 -22.91 7.05 7.39
N ASP A 106 -22.58 5.76 7.44
CA ASP A 106 -21.25 5.26 7.83
C ASP A 106 -20.19 5.67 6.81
N VAL A 107 -20.51 5.65 5.51
CA VAL A 107 -19.62 6.12 4.44
C VAL A 107 -19.36 7.62 4.58
N VAL A 108 -20.43 8.41 4.76
CA VAL A 108 -20.34 9.86 4.94
C VAL A 108 -19.47 10.19 6.15
N TYR A 109 -19.73 9.53 7.27
CA TYR A 109 -18.95 9.69 8.50
C TYR A 109 -17.47 9.36 8.31
N SER A 110 -17.17 8.19 7.76
CA SER A 110 -15.80 7.70 7.58
C SER A 110 -14.97 8.64 6.69
N LEU A 111 -15.51 9.06 5.55
CA LEU A 111 -14.78 9.92 4.62
C LEU A 111 -14.67 11.37 5.12
N LYS A 112 -15.69 11.91 5.82
CA LYS A 112 -15.61 13.24 6.45
C LYS A 112 -14.52 13.29 7.52
N ARG A 113 -14.34 12.22 8.29
CA ARG A 113 -13.21 12.13 9.25
C ARG A 113 -11.86 12.23 8.56
N VAL A 114 -11.69 11.57 7.41
CA VAL A 114 -10.43 11.68 6.62
C VAL A 114 -10.20 13.12 6.17
N GLN A 115 -11.28 13.86 5.83
CA GLN A 115 -11.18 15.25 5.37
C GLN A 115 -10.95 16.25 6.51
N ASP A 116 -11.29 15.89 7.75
CA ASP A 116 -11.14 16.79 8.91
C ASP A 116 -9.64 17.09 9.17
N PRO A 117 -9.23 18.37 9.11
CA PRO A 117 -7.84 18.76 9.41
C PRO A 117 -7.35 18.32 10.79
N LYS A 118 -8.25 18.22 11.77
CA LYS A 118 -7.91 17.84 13.14
C LYS A 118 -7.46 16.38 13.26
N MET A 119 -7.88 15.54 12.31
CA MET A 119 -7.51 14.12 12.29
C MET A 119 -6.09 13.89 11.74
N ASP A 120 -5.48 14.89 11.10
CA ASP A 120 -4.13 14.84 10.51
C ASP A 120 -3.87 13.56 9.67
N SER A 121 -4.92 13.12 8.95
CA SER A 121 -4.86 11.91 8.13
C SER A 121 -3.97 12.12 6.91
N PRO A 122 -2.99 11.24 6.65
CA PRO A 122 -2.20 11.30 5.42
C PRO A 122 -3.03 11.16 4.13
N ALA A 123 -4.18 10.50 4.19
CA ALA A 123 -5.09 10.34 3.05
C ALA A 123 -5.90 11.61 2.73
N ARG A 124 -5.90 12.62 3.61
CA ARG A 124 -6.68 13.84 3.42
C ARG A 124 -6.37 14.55 2.11
N ALA A 125 -5.10 14.67 1.76
CA ALA A 125 -4.69 15.34 0.53
C ALA A 125 -5.29 14.69 -0.72
N SER A 126 -5.42 13.36 -0.74
CA SER A 126 -5.94 12.58 -1.86
C SER A 126 -7.43 12.82 -2.08
N ILE A 127 -8.24 12.92 -1.01
CA ILE A 127 -9.70 13.06 -1.11
C ILE A 127 -10.21 14.48 -0.89
N ARG A 128 -9.32 15.48 -0.74
CA ARG A 128 -9.71 16.89 -0.51
C ARG A 128 -10.56 17.48 -1.64
N MET A 129 -10.52 16.87 -2.84
CA MET A 129 -11.34 17.29 -3.98
C MET A 129 -12.82 16.92 -3.86
N ILE A 130 -13.19 16.08 -2.90
CA ILE A 130 -14.58 15.74 -2.65
C ILE A 130 -15.17 16.84 -1.77
N ASP A 131 -15.91 17.77 -2.39
CA ASP A 131 -16.51 18.90 -1.67
C ASP A 131 -17.70 18.47 -0.81
N LYS A 132 -18.51 17.54 -1.33
CA LYS A 132 -19.74 17.12 -0.67
C LYS A 132 -19.88 15.61 -0.70
N ILE A 133 -20.23 15.02 0.42
CA ILE A 133 -20.52 13.60 0.57
C ILE A 133 -21.88 13.50 1.24
N GLU A 134 -22.86 12.91 0.57
CA GLU A 134 -24.25 12.87 0.98
C GLU A 134 -24.82 11.46 0.98
N ALA A 135 -25.52 11.10 2.03
CA ALA A 135 -26.42 9.95 2.03
C ALA A 135 -27.72 10.37 1.33
N VAL A 136 -27.95 9.89 0.12
CA VAL A 136 -29.19 10.14 -0.63
C VAL A 136 -30.35 9.34 -0.02
N ASP A 137 -30.02 8.10 0.31
CA ASP A 137 -30.85 7.15 1.06
C ASP A 137 -29.93 6.20 1.85
N ALA A 138 -30.47 5.21 2.54
CA ALA A 138 -29.68 4.29 3.36
C ALA A 138 -28.63 3.46 2.55
N LYS A 139 -28.81 3.36 1.22
CA LYS A 139 -27.98 2.51 0.33
C LYS A 139 -27.37 3.28 -0.84
N THR A 140 -27.48 4.58 -0.85
CA THR A 140 -26.96 5.42 -1.94
C THR A 140 -26.16 6.59 -1.39
N VAL A 141 -24.88 6.67 -1.80
CA VAL A 141 -24.00 7.79 -1.50
C VAL A 141 -23.75 8.60 -2.75
N LYS A 142 -23.90 9.91 -2.67
CA LYS A 142 -23.51 10.86 -3.71
C LYS A 142 -22.29 11.65 -3.25
N MET A 143 -21.31 11.79 -4.14
CA MET A 143 -20.11 12.62 -3.93
C MET A 143 -20.04 13.69 -5.01
N THR A 144 -19.91 14.95 -4.61
CA THR A 144 -19.69 16.08 -5.51
C THR A 144 -18.24 16.53 -5.37
N LEU A 145 -17.56 16.76 -6.49
CA LEU A 145 -16.16 17.11 -6.54
C LEU A 145 -15.99 18.59 -6.94
N SER A 146 -14.96 19.24 -6.41
CA SER A 146 -14.56 20.62 -6.74
C SER A 146 -14.10 20.78 -8.20
N ALA A 147 -13.68 19.68 -8.83
CA ALA A 147 -13.27 19.62 -10.21
C ALA A 147 -13.55 18.23 -10.78
N PRO A 148 -13.69 18.08 -12.12
CA PRO A 148 -13.80 16.79 -12.77
C PRO A 148 -12.67 15.84 -12.36
N PHE A 149 -13.01 14.60 -12.01
CA PHE A 149 -12.04 13.55 -11.72
C PHE A 149 -12.59 12.18 -12.10
N ALA A 150 -12.08 11.64 -13.19
CA ALA A 150 -12.59 10.40 -13.77
C ALA A 150 -12.19 9.14 -12.99
N ASP A 151 -11.17 9.21 -12.14
CA ASP A 151 -10.61 8.07 -11.42
C ASP A 151 -10.99 8.03 -9.92
N LEU A 152 -12.08 8.68 -9.52
CA LEU A 152 -12.52 8.66 -8.12
C LEU A 152 -12.67 7.24 -7.55
N PRO A 153 -13.24 6.25 -8.27
CA PRO A 153 -13.33 4.87 -7.74
C PRO A 153 -11.96 4.24 -7.49
N LEU A 154 -10.96 4.54 -8.34
CA LEU A 154 -9.59 4.05 -8.13
C LEU A 154 -8.95 4.70 -6.89
N LEU A 155 -9.17 5.98 -6.68
CA LEU A 155 -8.72 6.70 -5.48
C LEU A 155 -9.29 6.08 -4.20
N LEU A 156 -10.56 5.68 -4.22
CA LEU A 156 -11.26 5.06 -3.08
C LEU A 156 -10.77 3.64 -2.76
N THR A 157 -9.87 3.07 -3.56
CA THR A 157 -9.18 1.81 -3.23
C THR A 157 -8.06 1.98 -2.21
N ASP A 158 -7.70 3.20 -1.81
CA ASP A 158 -6.65 3.43 -0.80
C ASP A 158 -6.97 2.66 0.49
N TYR A 159 -5.98 1.94 1.00
CA TYR A 159 -6.10 1.08 2.17
C TYR A 159 -6.40 1.81 3.49
N ARG A 160 -6.34 3.14 3.51
CA ARG A 160 -6.72 4.00 4.65
C ARG A 160 -8.18 4.44 4.60
N LEU A 161 -8.84 4.28 3.45
CA LEU A 161 -10.23 4.67 3.27
C LEU A 161 -11.17 3.51 3.62
N MET A 162 -11.01 2.98 4.83
CA MET A 162 -11.89 1.93 5.37
C MET A 162 -13.11 2.53 6.04
N MET A 163 -14.23 1.81 5.95
CA MET A 163 -15.51 2.24 6.52
C MET A 163 -15.64 1.78 7.97
N ILE A 164 -15.99 2.70 8.85
CA ILE A 164 -16.23 2.48 10.27
C ILE A 164 -17.65 2.90 10.64
N PRO A 165 -18.22 2.41 11.75
CA PRO A 165 -19.55 2.82 12.19
C PRO A 165 -19.64 4.33 12.44
N ASP A 166 -20.72 4.96 12.00
CA ASP A 166 -21.01 6.35 12.33
C ASP A 166 -20.99 6.55 13.86
N GLY A 167 -20.31 7.61 14.31
CA GLY A 167 -20.12 7.93 15.73
C GLY A 167 -19.02 7.15 16.46
N SER A 168 -18.30 6.22 15.80
CA SER A 168 -17.30 5.36 16.47
C SER A 168 -15.89 5.97 16.62
N GLY A 169 -15.66 7.22 16.21
CA GLY A 169 -14.33 7.83 16.10
C GLY A 169 -13.48 7.77 17.36
N ASP A 170 -14.08 7.88 18.54
CA ASP A 170 -13.35 7.85 19.82
C ASP A 170 -13.00 6.41 20.25
N THR A 171 -13.79 5.43 19.84
CA THR A 171 -13.64 4.04 20.28
C THR A 171 -12.91 3.14 19.27
N ILE A 172 -12.90 3.53 17.99
CA ILE A 172 -12.37 2.69 16.91
C ILE A 172 -10.91 2.29 17.11
N LYS A 173 -10.11 3.13 17.76
CA LYS A 173 -8.70 2.88 18.05
C LYS A 173 -8.45 1.58 18.82
N THR A 174 -9.40 1.18 19.63
CA THR A 174 -9.29 -0.02 20.50
C THR A 174 -10.27 -1.11 20.11
N THR A 175 -11.44 -0.76 19.58
CA THR A 175 -12.48 -1.75 19.26
C THR A 175 -12.28 -2.46 17.94
N GLY A 176 -11.67 -1.77 16.94
CA GLY A 176 -11.49 -2.31 15.61
C GLY A 176 -12.79 -2.79 14.93
N ILE A 177 -13.95 -2.24 15.34
CA ILE A 177 -15.24 -2.66 14.81
C ILE A 177 -15.35 -2.30 13.32
N GLY A 178 -15.42 -3.31 12.48
CA GLY A 178 -15.58 -3.16 11.04
C GLY A 178 -16.60 -4.13 10.46
N THR A 179 -16.57 -4.31 9.15
CA THR A 179 -17.42 -5.21 8.39
C THR A 179 -16.67 -6.44 7.87
N GLY A 180 -15.40 -6.57 8.21
CA GLY A 180 -14.46 -7.54 7.63
C GLY A 180 -14.74 -9.00 8.00
N PRO A 181 -13.95 -9.93 7.37
CA PRO A 181 -14.12 -11.37 7.57
C PRO A 181 -13.75 -11.86 8.97
N PHE A 182 -13.01 -11.07 9.75
CA PHE A 182 -12.66 -11.40 11.13
C PHE A 182 -13.10 -10.29 12.09
N LYS A 183 -13.38 -10.69 13.34
CA LYS A 183 -13.68 -9.81 14.46
C LYS A 183 -12.49 -9.78 15.41
N LEU A 184 -12.25 -8.62 16.02
CA LEU A 184 -11.24 -8.48 17.05
C LEU A 184 -11.69 -9.20 18.32
N GLU A 185 -10.88 -10.12 18.84
CA GLU A 185 -11.03 -10.74 20.16
C GLU A 185 -10.12 -10.06 21.18
N LYS A 186 -8.84 -9.86 20.83
CA LYS A 186 -7.85 -9.19 21.68
C LYS A 186 -6.92 -8.35 20.80
N PHE A 187 -6.69 -7.11 21.17
CA PHE A 187 -5.69 -6.26 20.55
C PHE A 187 -4.45 -6.11 21.44
N ASP A 188 -3.29 -6.43 20.86
CA ASP A 188 -1.99 -6.24 21.48
C ASP A 188 -0.96 -5.93 20.38
N ALA A 189 -0.66 -4.65 20.20
CA ALA A 189 0.22 -4.18 19.12
C ALA A 189 1.69 -4.62 19.31
N GLN A 190 2.10 -4.92 20.54
CA GLN A 190 3.47 -5.32 20.90
C GLN A 190 3.63 -6.84 21.10
N GLY A 191 2.53 -7.55 21.22
CA GLY A 191 2.51 -8.99 21.47
C GLY A 191 1.72 -9.76 20.44
N THR A 192 0.66 -10.45 20.89
CA THR A 192 -0.22 -11.24 20.01
C THR A 192 -1.63 -10.68 19.98
N THR A 193 -2.00 -10.15 18.82
CA THR A 193 -3.39 -9.76 18.54
C THR A 193 -4.16 -10.97 18.00
N THR A 194 -5.36 -11.17 18.52
CA THR A 194 -6.23 -12.31 18.19
C THR A 194 -7.50 -11.87 17.51
N LEU A 195 -7.81 -12.52 16.39
CA LEU A 195 -9.04 -12.31 15.61
C LEU A 195 -9.79 -13.65 15.51
N VAL A 196 -11.13 -13.58 15.52
CA VAL A 196 -12.03 -14.74 15.34
C VAL A 196 -12.89 -14.58 14.10
N ALA A 197 -13.31 -15.68 13.49
CA ALA A 197 -14.10 -15.68 12.27
C ALA A 197 -15.42 -14.90 12.42
N ASN A 198 -15.74 -14.06 11.44
CA ASN A 198 -17.04 -13.41 11.30
C ASN A 198 -17.95 -14.31 10.45
N MET A 199 -18.81 -15.08 11.11
CA MET A 199 -19.75 -16.01 10.43
C MET A 199 -20.75 -15.29 9.53
N ASN A 200 -20.99 -13.99 9.75
CA ASN A 200 -21.93 -13.17 8.99
C ASN A 200 -21.22 -12.30 7.93
N TYR A 201 -20.00 -12.68 7.53
CA TYR A 201 -19.28 -11.92 6.49
C TYR A 201 -20.03 -12.02 5.15
N PHE A 202 -20.23 -10.89 4.49
CA PHE A 202 -21.07 -10.79 3.29
C PHE A 202 -20.53 -11.57 2.07
N ASP A 203 -19.21 -11.88 2.03
CA ASP A 203 -18.58 -12.69 0.96
C ASP A 203 -18.29 -14.13 1.43
N GLY A 204 -19.08 -14.61 2.39
CA GLY A 204 -18.98 -15.93 3.00
C GLY A 204 -18.08 -15.98 4.22
N PRO A 205 -18.33 -16.92 5.15
CA PRO A 205 -17.54 -17.07 6.37
C PRO A 205 -16.07 -17.42 6.03
N PRO A 206 -15.11 -17.01 6.87
CA PRO A 206 -13.70 -17.38 6.70
C PRO A 206 -13.46 -18.89 6.74
N GLY A 207 -12.41 -19.36 6.07
CA GLY A 207 -11.99 -20.78 6.14
C GLY A 207 -11.28 -21.12 7.45
N VAL A 208 -10.61 -20.15 8.11
CA VAL A 208 -9.96 -20.34 9.42
C VAL A 208 -10.82 -19.78 10.55
N ALA A 209 -10.83 -20.48 11.69
CA ALA A 209 -11.59 -20.07 12.88
C ALA A 209 -10.93 -18.87 13.60
N LYS A 210 -9.61 -18.80 13.56
CA LYS A 210 -8.80 -17.84 14.34
C LYS A 210 -7.61 -17.35 13.54
N VAL A 211 -7.24 -16.08 13.72
CA VAL A 211 -5.98 -15.52 13.26
C VAL A 211 -5.22 -14.96 14.47
N GLU A 212 -3.98 -15.37 14.63
CA GLU A 212 -3.04 -14.80 15.60
C GLU A 212 -1.99 -13.98 14.85
N ILE A 213 -1.93 -12.70 15.16
CA ILE A 213 -0.96 -11.76 14.61
C ILE A 213 0.09 -11.50 15.67
N ILE A 214 1.28 -12.04 15.45
CA ILE A 214 2.37 -12.08 16.44
C ILE A 214 3.37 -10.98 16.12
N GLY A 215 3.55 -10.04 17.05
CA GLY A 215 4.50 -8.94 16.93
C GLY A 215 5.94 -9.44 17.05
N ILE A 216 6.73 -9.33 15.98
CA ILE A 216 8.15 -9.65 15.96
C ILE A 216 8.86 -8.53 15.21
N PRO A 217 9.51 -7.57 15.90
CA PRO A 217 10.08 -6.37 15.28
C PRO A 217 11.22 -6.66 14.29
N ASP A 218 12.10 -7.58 14.63
CA ASP A 218 13.27 -7.92 13.82
C ASP A 218 12.91 -8.83 12.63
N ALA A 219 13.35 -8.47 11.43
CA ALA A 219 13.05 -9.20 10.20
C ALA A 219 13.65 -10.60 10.17
N GLN A 220 14.87 -10.77 10.73
CA GLN A 220 15.52 -12.07 10.79
C GLN A 220 14.83 -12.98 11.79
N ALA A 221 14.39 -12.45 12.93
CA ALA A 221 13.62 -13.21 13.91
C ALA A 221 12.27 -13.67 13.34
N ARG A 222 11.58 -12.84 12.54
CA ARG A 222 10.36 -13.25 11.81
C ARG A 222 10.63 -14.41 10.86
N PHE A 223 11.76 -14.35 10.13
CA PHE A 223 12.16 -15.43 9.24
C PHE A 223 12.45 -16.73 10.02
N GLN A 224 13.18 -16.65 11.13
CA GLN A 224 13.45 -17.82 11.99
C GLN A 224 12.16 -18.41 12.58
N ALA A 225 11.20 -17.58 12.97
CA ALA A 225 9.89 -18.03 13.43
C ALA A 225 9.11 -18.82 12.37
N LEU A 226 9.20 -18.43 11.08
CA LEU A 226 8.64 -19.21 9.99
C LEU A 226 9.38 -20.53 9.80
N MET A 227 10.73 -20.51 9.78
CA MET A 227 11.56 -21.73 9.67
C MET A 227 11.26 -22.72 10.79
N GLY A 228 11.11 -22.23 12.01
CA GLY A 228 10.73 -23.04 13.19
C GLY A 228 9.25 -23.40 13.26
N LYS A 229 8.43 -23.03 12.25
CA LYS A 229 6.98 -23.26 12.20
C LYS A 229 6.22 -22.69 13.42
N GLN A 230 6.78 -21.68 14.08
CA GLN A 230 6.12 -20.92 15.14
C GLN A 230 5.04 -20.00 14.56
N ILE A 231 5.22 -19.57 13.30
CA ILE A 231 4.23 -18.86 12.51
C ILE A 231 3.94 -19.66 11.23
N ASP A 232 2.77 -19.45 10.65
CA ASP A 232 2.32 -20.12 9.42
C ASP A 232 2.50 -19.23 8.18
N MET A 233 2.58 -17.90 8.37
CA MET A 233 2.61 -16.94 7.28
C MET A 233 3.52 -15.76 7.60
N LEU A 234 4.38 -15.42 6.66
CA LEU A 234 5.25 -14.26 6.67
C LEU A 234 4.98 -13.41 5.43
N PRO A 235 4.13 -12.37 5.51
CA PRO A 235 3.77 -11.53 4.37
C PRO A 235 4.76 -10.36 4.20
N THR A 236 6.03 -10.68 4.02
CA THR A 236 7.08 -9.67 3.79
C THR A 236 8.07 -10.18 2.74
N SER A 237 8.85 -9.27 2.17
CA SER A 237 9.92 -9.67 1.25
C SER A 237 10.96 -10.53 1.98
N VAL A 238 11.31 -11.67 1.41
CA VAL A 238 12.42 -12.51 1.86
C VAL A 238 13.65 -12.23 0.99
N SER A 239 14.84 -12.33 1.58
CA SER A 239 16.08 -12.21 0.82
C SER A 239 16.28 -13.43 -0.10
N PRO A 240 17.12 -13.34 -1.14
CA PRO A 240 17.45 -14.48 -1.99
C PRO A 240 18.00 -15.68 -1.20
N GLN A 241 18.83 -15.42 -0.19
CA GLN A 241 19.39 -16.45 0.68
C GLN A 241 18.31 -17.12 1.52
N GLN A 242 17.40 -16.32 2.09
CA GLN A 242 16.26 -16.84 2.85
C GLN A 242 15.33 -17.67 1.98
N LYS A 243 15.03 -17.23 0.75
CA LYS A 243 14.25 -17.99 -0.22
C LYS A 243 14.89 -19.35 -0.51
N THR A 244 16.18 -19.35 -0.85
CA THR A 244 16.93 -20.60 -1.11
C THR A 244 16.91 -21.54 0.09
N LEU A 245 17.01 -21.01 1.32
CA LEU A 245 16.97 -21.81 2.54
C LEU A 245 15.60 -22.46 2.74
N LEU A 246 14.49 -21.71 2.57
CA LEU A 246 13.14 -22.26 2.67
C LEU A 246 12.89 -23.34 1.61
N GLU A 247 13.33 -23.13 0.36
CA GLU A 247 13.20 -24.10 -0.73
C GLU A 247 13.93 -25.41 -0.40
N ARG A 248 15.16 -25.33 0.12
CA ARG A 248 15.95 -26.52 0.50
C ARG A 248 15.39 -27.25 1.71
N SER A 249 14.80 -26.52 2.66
CA SER A 249 14.24 -27.10 3.88
C SER A 249 12.95 -27.88 3.64
N GLY A 250 12.22 -27.58 2.56
CA GLY A 250 10.94 -28.20 2.24
C GLY A 250 9.83 -27.85 3.23
N GLY A 251 8.59 -28.11 2.86
CA GLY A 251 7.42 -27.86 3.71
C GLY A 251 7.00 -26.38 3.81
N PHE A 252 7.46 -25.55 2.86
CA PHE A 252 7.11 -24.15 2.71
C PHE A 252 6.56 -23.87 1.32
N GLY A 253 5.66 -22.88 1.21
CA GLY A 253 5.12 -22.36 -0.01
C GLY A 253 5.47 -20.89 -0.20
N PHE A 254 5.42 -20.44 -1.45
CA PHE A 254 5.66 -19.04 -1.80
C PHE A 254 4.60 -18.56 -2.76
N GLN A 255 4.15 -17.34 -2.56
CA GLN A 255 3.44 -16.57 -3.56
C GLN A 255 4.22 -15.30 -3.83
N PHE A 256 4.52 -15.06 -5.11
CA PHE A 256 5.19 -13.86 -5.57
C PHE A 256 4.17 -12.93 -6.21
N VAL A 257 4.01 -11.75 -5.63
CA VAL A 257 3.09 -10.72 -6.14
C VAL A 257 3.93 -9.54 -6.61
N SER A 258 3.89 -9.26 -7.92
CA SER A 258 4.46 -8.02 -8.44
C SER A 258 3.68 -6.84 -7.88
N THR A 259 4.37 -5.95 -7.20
CA THR A 259 3.72 -4.79 -6.56
C THR A 259 4.32 -3.48 -7.02
N GLY A 260 3.63 -2.37 -6.75
CA GLY A 260 4.17 -1.03 -6.81
C GLY A 260 4.82 -0.57 -5.50
N ASN A 261 5.03 -1.49 -4.55
CA ASN A 261 5.79 -1.18 -3.33
C ASN A 261 7.25 -0.92 -3.71
N TRP A 262 7.77 0.24 -3.38
CA TRP A 262 9.13 0.56 -3.80
C TRP A 262 10.10 0.83 -2.66
N ARG A 263 11.38 0.68 -2.97
CA ARG A 263 12.52 0.94 -2.08
C ARG A 263 13.38 2.01 -2.70
N GLY A 264 13.81 2.96 -1.89
CA GLY A 264 14.56 4.10 -2.38
C GLY A 264 15.47 4.76 -1.37
N ILE A 265 16.14 5.78 -1.86
CA ILE A 265 16.99 6.70 -1.08
C ILE A 265 16.48 8.11 -1.36
N VAL A 266 16.22 8.87 -0.32
CA VAL A 266 15.73 10.24 -0.39
C VAL A 266 16.86 11.19 -0.06
N PHE A 267 17.00 12.23 -0.89
CA PHE A 267 17.87 13.36 -0.70
C PHE A 267 17.01 14.61 -0.50
N ARG A 268 17.07 15.22 0.68
CA ARG A 268 16.22 16.36 1.02
C ARG A 268 16.59 17.58 0.17
N THR A 269 15.62 18.08 -0.60
CA THR A 269 15.84 19.19 -1.54
C THR A 269 15.96 20.56 -0.87
N ASP A 270 15.70 20.66 0.43
CA ASP A 270 15.81 21.86 1.25
C ASP A 270 17.12 21.95 2.04
N MET A 271 18.02 20.97 1.87
CA MET A 271 19.31 20.89 2.58
C MET A 271 20.49 20.77 1.60
N LYS A 272 21.58 21.53 1.88
CA LYS A 272 22.84 21.39 1.14
C LYS A 272 23.48 20.02 1.41
N PRO A 273 24.13 19.46 0.38
CA PRO A 273 24.28 19.93 -0.99
C PRO A 273 23.12 19.51 -1.91
N TRP A 274 22.09 18.88 -1.36
CA TRP A 274 20.96 18.28 -2.11
C TRP A 274 19.94 19.32 -2.57
N ASP A 275 20.06 20.59 -2.19
CA ASP A 275 19.29 21.72 -2.74
C ASP A 275 19.65 22.00 -4.21
N ASP A 276 20.85 21.63 -4.66
CA ASP A 276 21.25 21.71 -6.06
C ASP A 276 20.74 20.50 -6.87
N VAL A 277 19.92 20.75 -7.89
CA VAL A 277 19.36 19.71 -8.76
C VAL A 277 20.43 18.93 -9.53
N ARG A 278 21.59 19.55 -9.82
CA ARG A 278 22.70 18.90 -10.53
C ARG A 278 23.31 17.81 -9.68
N VAL A 279 23.48 18.07 -8.36
CA VAL A 279 23.96 17.05 -7.41
C VAL A 279 22.99 15.88 -7.31
N ARG A 280 21.68 16.16 -7.19
CA ARG A 280 20.64 15.11 -7.16
C ARG A 280 20.60 14.28 -8.45
N LYS A 281 20.74 14.94 -9.60
CA LYS A 281 20.77 14.25 -10.90
C LYS A 281 22.06 13.43 -11.05
N ALA A 282 23.20 13.96 -10.62
CA ALA A 282 24.49 13.26 -10.65
C ALA A 282 24.44 11.95 -9.85
N VAL A 283 23.97 11.99 -8.61
CA VAL A 283 23.91 10.78 -7.76
C VAL A 283 22.98 9.71 -8.35
N ARG A 284 21.86 10.11 -8.97
CA ARG A 284 20.94 9.17 -9.61
C ARG A 284 21.51 8.55 -10.90
N LEU A 285 22.21 9.35 -11.71
CA LEU A 285 22.89 8.85 -12.91
C LEU A 285 24.05 7.90 -12.59
N ALA A 286 24.63 7.97 -11.39
CA ALA A 286 25.69 7.07 -10.96
C ALA A 286 25.21 5.66 -10.63
N VAL A 287 23.92 5.39 -10.57
CA VAL A 287 23.36 4.10 -10.11
C VAL A 287 22.87 3.25 -11.27
N ASP A 288 23.40 2.02 -11.36
CA ASP A 288 22.84 0.93 -12.13
C ASP A 288 21.72 0.23 -11.32
N ARG A 289 20.48 0.48 -11.67
CA ARG A 289 19.31 -0.04 -10.95
C ARG A 289 19.07 -1.52 -11.18
N LYS A 290 19.52 -2.05 -12.34
CA LYS A 290 19.46 -3.50 -12.61
C LYS A 290 20.39 -4.25 -11.67
N ALA A 291 21.64 -3.81 -11.56
CA ALA A 291 22.59 -4.38 -10.63
C ALA A 291 22.11 -4.22 -9.16
N MET A 292 21.53 -3.07 -8.83
CA MET A 292 20.94 -2.87 -7.49
C MET A 292 19.81 -3.87 -7.20
N LEU A 293 18.88 -4.08 -8.14
CA LEU A 293 17.82 -5.08 -7.99
C LEU A 293 18.37 -6.49 -7.84
N ASP A 294 19.32 -6.86 -8.68
CA ASP A 294 19.89 -8.23 -8.69
C ASP A 294 20.68 -8.52 -7.40
N LEU A 295 21.52 -7.59 -6.98
CA LEU A 295 22.41 -7.79 -5.84
C LEU A 295 21.71 -7.61 -4.49
N ALA A 296 20.82 -6.62 -4.37
CA ALA A 296 20.15 -6.35 -3.11
C ALA A 296 18.88 -7.18 -2.91
N ALA A 297 18.11 -7.43 -3.97
CA ALA A 297 16.83 -8.12 -3.90
C ALA A 297 16.79 -9.46 -4.67
N GLY A 298 17.95 -9.94 -5.17
CA GLY A 298 18.05 -11.21 -5.91
C GLY A 298 17.19 -11.27 -7.17
N GLY A 299 16.98 -10.13 -7.81
CA GLY A 299 16.12 -10.02 -8.99
C GLY A 299 14.61 -10.08 -8.67
N LEU A 300 14.23 -10.16 -7.40
CA LEU A 300 12.82 -10.21 -6.98
C LEU A 300 12.20 -8.81 -6.97
N GLY A 301 11.77 -8.35 -8.13
CA GLY A 301 11.18 -7.03 -8.31
C GLY A 301 11.10 -6.61 -9.77
N SER A 302 10.82 -5.34 -9.97
CA SER A 302 10.88 -4.68 -11.28
C SER A 302 11.63 -3.35 -11.19
N LEU A 303 12.28 -2.95 -12.27
CA LEU A 303 12.99 -1.67 -12.32
C LEU A 303 12.01 -0.52 -12.13
N ALA A 304 12.30 0.37 -11.21
CA ALA A 304 11.49 1.56 -10.95
C ALA A 304 11.94 2.75 -11.79
N CYS A 305 13.25 2.88 -12.03
CA CYS A 305 13.82 3.99 -12.81
C CYS A 305 13.41 5.36 -12.25
N ASP A 306 13.44 5.49 -10.92
CA ASP A 306 13.06 6.68 -10.15
C ASP A 306 11.58 7.10 -10.29
N THR A 307 10.69 6.23 -10.81
CA THR A 307 9.26 6.48 -10.71
C THR A 307 8.64 5.78 -9.50
N PRO A 308 7.86 6.51 -8.66
CA PRO A 308 7.13 5.91 -7.55
C PRO A 308 5.86 5.17 -7.99
N VAL A 309 5.50 5.29 -9.28
CA VAL A 309 4.28 4.70 -9.86
C VAL A 309 4.52 3.25 -10.22
N GLY A 310 3.71 2.36 -9.68
CA GLY A 310 3.87 0.91 -9.79
C GLY A 310 3.83 0.33 -11.21
N PRO A 311 4.37 -0.88 -11.43
CA PRO A 311 4.51 -1.46 -12.77
C PRO A 311 3.18 -1.73 -13.47
N ALA A 312 2.12 -2.03 -12.73
CA ALA A 312 0.78 -2.28 -13.28
C ALA A 312 -0.10 -1.03 -13.39
N ASP A 313 0.37 0.13 -12.92
CA ASP A 313 -0.42 1.36 -12.98
C ASP A 313 -0.54 1.87 -14.43
N GLN A 314 -1.77 2.16 -14.84
CA GLN A 314 -2.09 2.59 -16.20
C GLN A 314 -1.43 3.92 -16.61
N TYR A 315 -1.01 4.74 -15.64
CA TYR A 315 -0.37 6.04 -15.82
C TYR A 315 1.14 5.98 -15.69
N ARG A 316 1.71 4.80 -15.49
CA ARG A 316 3.16 4.67 -15.33
C ARG A 316 3.90 5.28 -16.53
N TRP A 317 4.90 6.10 -16.21
CA TRP A 317 5.91 6.56 -17.15
C TRP A 317 7.11 5.62 -17.14
N LEU A 318 7.64 5.28 -18.30
CA LEU A 318 8.84 4.44 -18.44
C LEU A 318 9.99 5.33 -18.89
N SER A 319 10.94 5.56 -18.00
CA SER A 319 12.21 6.18 -18.36
C SER A 319 13.24 5.13 -18.74
N THR A 320 14.25 5.57 -19.50
CA THR A 320 15.53 4.85 -19.57
C THR A 320 16.31 5.15 -18.31
N CYS A 321 16.57 4.17 -17.49
CA CYS A 321 17.34 4.36 -16.26
C CYS A 321 18.81 3.88 -16.42
N ASN A 322 19.44 4.31 -17.50
CA ASN A 322 20.83 3.96 -17.78
C ASN A 322 21.76 4.70 -16.82
N GLN A 323 22.73 3.96 -16.30
CA GLN A 323 23.87 4.55 -15.60
C GLN A 323 24.71 5.40 -16.60
N ASP A 324 25.13 6.59 -16.16
CA ASP A 324 25.98 7.50 -16.93
C ASP A 324 27.01 8.16 -15.99
N ILE A 325 28.10 7.45 -15.74
CA ILE A 325 29.17 7.92 -14.86
C ILE A 325 29.87 9.18 -15.39
N PRO A 326 30.21 9.32 -16.70
CA PRO A 326 30.80 10.55 -17.21
C PRO A 326 29.92 11.78 -16.96
N LYS A 327 28.62 11.68 -17.26
CA LYS A 327 27.67 12.76 -17.05
C LYS A 327 27.46 13.07 -15.56
N ALA A 328 27.44 12.04 -14.71
CA ALA A 328 27.34 12.21 -13.25
C ALA A 328 28.54 13.02 -12.71
N LYS A 329 29.76 12.70 -13.13
CA LYS A 329 30.98 13.45 -12.76
C LYS A 329 30.92 14.91 -13.25
N ALA A 330 30.53 15.13 -14.49
CA ALA A 330 30.41 16.47 -15.05
C ALA A 330 29.44 17.34 -14.25
N LEU A 331 28.22 16.83 -13.97
CA LEU A 331 27.21 17.53 -13.17
C LEU A 331 27.69 17.82 -11.74
N LEU A 332 28.41 16.87 -11.13
CA LEU A 332 28.96 17.07 -9.77
C LEU A 332 30.03 18.15 -9.75
N ALA A 333 30.91 18.18 -10.76
CA ALA A 333 31.93 19.21 -10.89
C ALA A 333 31.31 20.60 -11.18
N GLU A 334 30.32 20.68 -12.08
CA GLU A 334 29.56 21.90 -12.38
C GLU A 334 28.81 22.45 -11.14
N ALA A 335 28.40 21.55 -10.22
CA ALA A 335 27.78 21.91 -8.96
C ALA A 335 28.79 22.41 -7.90
N GLY A 336 30.10 22.45 -8.22
CA GLY A 336 31.16 22.93 -7.31
C GLY A 336 31.89 21.85 -6.53
N TYR A 337 31.72 20.57 -6.90
CA TYR A 337 32.34 19.42 -6.24
C TYR A 337 33.28 18.63 -7.17
N PRO A 338 34.29 19.28 -7.81
CA PRO A 338 35.18 18.58 -8.78
C PRO A 338 36.03 17.50 -8.13
N ASN A 339 36.29 17.59 -6.82
CA ASN A 339 37.05 16.62 -6.03
C ASN A 339 36.16 15.57 -5.33
N GLY A 340 34.87 15.53 -5.68
CA GLY A 340 33.89 14.63 -5.09
C GLY A 340 33.17 15.19 -3.87
N LEU A 341 32.23 14.42 -3.35
CA LEU A 341 31.31 14.82 -2.28
C LEU A 341 31.17 13.73 -1.21
N ASP A 342 31.42 14.11 0.06
CA ASP A 342 31.21 13.23 1.22
C ASP A 342 29.80 13.40 1.78
N PHE A 343 29.15 12.29 2.16
CA PHE A 343 27.89 12.32 2.87
C PHE A 343 27.62 11.01 3.63
N GLU A 344 26.74 11.07 4.61
CA GLU A 344 26.32 9.90 5.37
C GLU A 344 24.95 9.39 4.87
N ILE A 345 24.78 8.06 4.89
CA ILE A 345 23.51 7.37 4.64
C ILE A 345 23.16 6.52 5.86
N PRO A 346 22.15 6.92 6.67
CA PRO A 346 21.64 6.13 7.76
C PRO A 346 20.93 4.89 7.24
N VAL A 347 21.33 3.72 7.70
CA VAL A 347 20.79 2.42 7.26
C VAL A 347 20.30 1.63 8.46
N SER A 348 19.11 1.07 8.36
CA SER A 348 18.47 0.28 9.40
C SER A 348 18.05 -1.09 8.88
N THR A 349 17.99 -2.08 9.77
CA THR A 349 17.43 -3.42 9.49
C THR A 349 15.91 -3.47 9.61
N VAL A 350 15.22 -2.36 9.85
CA VAL A 350 13.75 -2.30 9.84
C VAL A 350 13.17 -2.78 8.50
N GLU A 351 13.93 -2.59 7.43
CA GLU A 351 13.67 -3.20 6.12
C GLU A 351 14.87 -4.06 5.73
N GLY A 352 14.66 -5.37 5.60
CA GLY A 352 15.74 -6.35 5.45
C GLY A 352 16.61 -6.17 4.19
N VAL A 353 16.11 -5.49 3.15
CA VAL A 353 16.84 -5.25 1.90
C VAL A 353 17.71 -3.98 1.96
N TRP A 354 17.49 -3.07 2.89
CA TRP A 354 18.20 -1.80 2.94
C TRP A 354 19.71 -1.90 3.13
N PRO A 355 20.24 -2.77 4.00
CA PRO A 355 21.70 -2.91 4.13
C PRO A 355 22.38 -3.24 2.79
N ALA A 356 21.92 -4.29 2.12
CA ALA A 356 22.48 -4.68 0.82
C ALA A 356 22.28 -3.60 -0.25
N MET A 357 21.13 -2.94 -0.27
CA MET A 357 20.85 -1.82 -1.18
C MET A 357 21.81 -0.65 -0.96
N ALA A 358 22.11 -0.32 0.29
CA ALA A 358 23.04 0.76 0.62
C ALA A 358 24.48 0.43 0.27
N GLU A 359 24.91 -0.82 0.45
CA GLU A 359 26.25 -1.29 0.06
C GLU A 359 26.45 -1.22 -1.47
N VAL A 360 25.47 -1.71 -2.23
CA VAL A 360 25.50 -1.61 -3.71
C VAL A 360 25.50 -0.15 -4.15
N PHE A 361 24.66 0.69 -3.55
CA PHE A 361 24.63 2.11 -3.84
C PHE A 361 25.97 2.78 -3.55
N GLN A 362 26.58 2.55 -2.37
CA GLN A 362 27.88 3.10 -1.98
C GLN A 362 28.97 2.78 -3.01
N GLN A 363 29.05 1.53 -3.45
CA GLN A 363 30.04 1.10 -4.44
C GLN A 363 29.84 1.77 -5.80
N GLN A 364 28.60 1.88 -6.26
CA GLN A 364 28.30 2.45 -7.57
C GLN A 364 28.56 3.96 -7.64
N VAL A 365 28.12 4.71 -6.63
CA VAL A 365 28.27 6.16 -6.65
C VAL A 365 29.72 6.62 -6.46
N ALA A 366 30.58 5.77 -5.90
CA ALA A 366 32.02 6.06 -5.76
C ALA A 366 32.67 6.30 -7.14
N ALA A 367 32.26 5.60 -8.17
CA ALA A 367 32.74 5.79 -9.54
C ALA A 367 32.45 7.19 -10.09
N ALA A 368 31.44 7.89 -9.58
CA ALA A 368 31.10 9.27 -9.95
C ALA A 368 31.70 10.34 -9.01
N GLY A 369 32.49 9.93 -8.00
CA GLY A 369 33.12 10.84 -7.05
C GLY A 369 32.33 11.07 -5.76
N PHE A 370 31.24 10.35 -5.51
CA PHE A 370 30.54 10.42 -4.24
C PHE A 370 31.17 9.46 -3.22
N ARG A 371 31.39 9.93 -2.01
CA ARG A 371 31.93 9.13 -0.89
C ARG A 371 30.84 8.97 0.16
N ALA A 372 29.93 8.03 -0.09
CA ALA A 372 28.85 7.69 0.82
C ALA A 372 29.39 6.88 2.01
N LYS A 373 29.15 7.32 3.23
CA LYS A 373 29.44 6.59 4.47
C LYS A 373 28.18 5.96 5.02
N ILE A 374 28.11 4.65 5.06
CA ILE A 374 27.01 3.94 5.69
C ILE A 374 27.11 4.06 7.21
N VAL A 375 26.03 4.52 7.85
CA VAL A 375 25.90 4.64 9.30
C VAL A 375 24.76 3.73 9.75
N GLN A 376 25.09 2.66 10.48
CA GLN A 376 24.08 1.77 11.02
C GLN A 376 23.29 2.49 12.12
N VAL A 377 21.95 2.41 12.04
CA VAL A 377 21.05 3.00 13.03
C VAL A 377 20.03 1.95 13.50
N PRO A 378 19.51 2.05 14.74
CA PRO A 378 18.52 1.13 15.26
C PRO A 378 17.27 1.06 14.38
N SER A 379 16.63 -0.11 14.35
CA SER A 379 15.33 -0.28 13.67
C SER A 379 14.19 0.38 14.45
N ASP A 380 14.29 0.36 15.76
CA ASP A 380 13.36 1.08 16.62
C ASP A 380 13.57 2.59 16.48
N GLY A 381 12.48 3.31 16.28
CA GLY A 381 12.51 4.76 16.12
C GLY A 381 13.00 5.27 14.75
N TYR A 382 13.38 4.42 13.78
CA TYR A 382 13.90 4.89 12.48
C TYR A 382 13.01 5.95 11.84
N PHE A 383 11.72 5.69 11.74
CA PHE A 383 10.76 6.61 11.13
C PHE A 383 10.49 7.86 11.97
N ASN A 384 10.78 7.83 13.27
CA ASN A 384 10.60 8.97 14.16
C ASN A 384 11.85 9.85 14.25
N GLU A 385 13.08 9.27 14.13
CA GLU A 385 14.33 9.95 14.43
C GLU A 385 15.22 10.20 13.19
N ILE A 386 15.02 9.44 12.11
CA ILE A 386 15.86 9.49 10.92
C ILE A 386 15.07 9.97 9.70
N TRP A 387 14.00 9.24 9.35
CA TRP A 387 13.16 9.54 8.20
C TRP A 387 12.58 10.96 8.29
N MET A 388 12.62 11.71 7.20
CA MET A 388 12.25 13.14 7.12
C MET A 388 13.05 14.09 8.02
N LYS A 389 14.07 13.64 8.74
CA LYS A 389 14.90 14.49 9.61
C LYS A 389 16.34 14.62 9.14
N ARG A 390 16.90 13.58 8.53
CA ARG A 390 18.26 13.59 8.03
C ARG A 390 18.32 14.07 6.57
N PRO A 391 19.45 14.64 6.12
CA PRO A 391 19.64 15.09 4.72
C PRO A 391 19.48 13.97 3.70
N VAL A 392 19.86 12.74 4.10
CA VAL A 392 19.70 11.51 3.33
C VAL A 392 19.03 10.46 4.21
N SER A 393 18.12 9.70 3.66
CA SER A 393 17.48 8.58 4.36
C SER A 393 17.10 7.48 3.41
N MET A 394 17.10 6.23 3.89
CA MET A 394 16.44 5.12 3.20
C MET A 394 14.93 5.25 3.33
N THR A 395 14.20 4.80 2.33
CA THR A 395 12.74 4.86 2.36
C THR A 395 12.09 3.64 1.71
N ARG A 396 10.85 3.40 2.09
CA ARG A 396 9.96 2.41 1.49
C ARG A 396 8.54 2.93 1.43
N TRP A 397 7.83 2.55 0.41
CA TRP A 397 6.44 2.91 0.24
C TRP A 397 5.61 1.74 -0.24
N ASN A 398 4.40 1.66 0.28
CA ASN A 398 3.39 0.76 -0.27
C ASN A 398 2.83 1.37 -1.56
N GLN A 399 2.45 0.52 -2.48
CA GLN A 399 1.80 0.91 -3.73
C GLN A 399 0.59 1.81 -3.48
N ARG A 400 0.46 2.79 -4.35
CA ARG A 400 -0.69 3.67 -4.48
C ARG A 400 -1.00 3.90 -5.95
N PRO A 401 -2.26 4.20 -6.30
CA PRO A 401 -2.55 4.77 -7.62
C PRO A 401 -1.67 5.99 -7.91
N ALA A 402 -1.33 6.19 -9.17
CA ALA A 402 -0.39 7.24 -9.59
C ALA A 402 -0.73 8.62 -8.99
N ASP A 403 -2.00 9.01 -9.05
CA ASP A 403 -2.44 10.29 -8.46
C ASP A 403 -2.11 10.40 -6.97
N SER A 404 -2.43 9.37 -6.18
CA SER A 404 -2.13 9.36 -4.74
C SER A 404 -0.64 9.36 -4.47
N ALA A 405 0.15 8.53 -5.19
CA ALA A 405 1.60 8.48 -5.02
C ALA A 405 2.25 9.85 -5.26
N LEU A 406 1.87 10.52 -6.35
CA LEU A 406 2.44 11.80 -6.73
C LEU A 406 2.00 12.94 -5.79
N ASN A 407 0.74 12.92 -5.34
CA ASN A 407 0.23 13.98 -4.45
C ASN A 407 0.64 13.82 -3.00
N GLU A 408 0.73 12.61 -2.46
CA GLU A 408 1.04 12.39 -1.05
C GLU A 408 2.54 12.53 -0.74
N ILE A 409 3.39 12.16 -1.72
CA ILE A 409 4.83 12.06 -1.50
C ILE A 409 5.57 13.30 -2.06
N TYR A 410 5.04 13.94 -3.11
CA TYR A 410 5.80 14.97 -3.82
C TYR A 410 5.10 16.33 -3.95
N ARG A 411 3.77 16.41 -3.79
CA ARG A 411 3.10 17.72 -3.83
C ARG A 411 3.63 18.63 -2.74
N THR A 412 3.83 19.90 -3.08
CA THR A 412 4.27 20.93 -2.12
C THR A 412 3.38 20.95 -0.88
N GLY A 413 3.97 20.82 0.30
CA GLY A 413 3.26 20.83 1.58
C GLY A 413 2.51 19.55 1.93
N ALA A 414 2.66 18.47 1.17
CA ALA A 414 2.09 17.17 1.56
C ALA A 414 2.77 16.65 2.85
N THR A 415 2.00 16.07 3.73
CA THR A 415 2.47 15.60 5.05
C THR A 415 3.63 14.61 4.97
N TRP A 416 3.66 13.79 3.92
CA TRP A 416 4.70 12.80 3.69
C TRP A 416 5.64 13.13 2.54
N ASN A 417 5.77 14.41 2.21
CA ASN A 417 6.78 14.88 1.26
C ASN A 417 8.17 14.78 1.91
N GLU A 418 8.69 13.55 1.96
CA GLU A 418 9.93 13.19 2.64
C GLU A 418 11.19 13.83 2.04
N GLY A 419 11.13 14.21 0.77
CA GLY A 419 12.18 14.95 0.08
C GLY A 419 12.10 16.46 0.29
N PHE A 420 11.08 16.98 0.98
CA PHE A 420 10.78 18.42 1.10
C PHE A 420 10.76 19.13 -0.25
N TYR A 421 10.36 18.40 -1.28
CA TYR A 421 10.28 18.88 -2.64
C TYR A 421 9.22 19.97 -2.77
N LYS A 422 9.59 21.08 -3.42
CA LYS A 422 8.70 22.22 -3.65
C LYS A 422 8.82 22.63 -5.11
N ASP A 423 7.77 22.44 -5.87
CA ASP A 423 7.73 22.78 -7.30
C ASP A 423 6.28 23.10 -7.72
N ALA A 424 6.01 24.40 -7.88
CA ALA A 424 4.70 24.90 -8.27
C ALA A 424 4.27 24.41 -9.68
N LYS A 425 5.24 24.18 -10.59
CA LYS A 425 4.96 23.62 -11.90
C LYS A 425 4.46 22.19 -11.81
N PHE A 426 5.11 21.38 -10.98
CA PHE A 426 4.68 20.02 -10.72
C PHE A 426 3.27 19.97 -10.11
N ASP A 427 2.99 20.84 -9.14
CA ASP A 427 1.66 20.91 -8.51
C ASP A 427 0.57 21.25 -9.56
N VAL A 428 0.85 22.19 -10.47
CA VAL A 428 -0.07 22.53 -11.58
C VAL A 428 -0.25 21.34 -12.53
N MET A 429 0.83 20.62 -12.90
CA MET A 429 0.74 19.43 -13.76
C MET A 429 -0.16 18.34 -13.16
N LEU A 430 -0.09 18.12 -11.85
CA LEU A 430 -0.98 17.19 -11.16
C LEU A 430 -2.45 17.63 -11.22
N ASP A 431 -2.71 18.91 -10.98
CA ASP A 431 -4.08 19.46 -11.04
C ASP A 431 -4.66 19.40 -12.46
N GLU A 432 -3.84 19.63 -13.48
CA GLU A 432 -4.25 19.48 -14.89
C GLU A 432 -4.54 18.02 -15.25
N ALA A 433 -3.70 17.07 -14.79
CA ALA A 433 -3.93 15.65 -15.04
C ALA A 433 -5.26 15.18 -14.42
N ARG A 434 -5.56 15.60 -13.19
CA ARG A 434 -6.82 15.28 -12.50
C ARG A 434 -8.07 15.74 -13.25
N ARG A 435 -8.01 16.90 -13.90
CA ARG A 435 -9.13 17.51 -14.62
C ARG A 435 -9.36 16.95 -16.01
N GLU A 436 -8.39 16.23 -16.55
CA GLU A 436 -8.47 15.71 -17.92
C GLU A 436 -9.38 14.47 -17.97
N LEU A 437 -10.49 14.57 -18.70
CA LEU A 437 -11.49 13.48 -18.80
C LEU A 437 -11.11 12.44 -19.86
N ASN A 438 -10.40 12.86 -20.92
CA ASN A 438 -9.93 11.92 -21.92
C ASN A 438 -8.79 11.08 -21.34
N PHE A 439 -8.94 9.76 -21.35
CA PHE A 439 -7.98 8.84 -20.75
C PHE A 439 -6.56 8.98 -21.31
N ASP A 440 -6.41 9.05 -22.64
CA ASP A 440 -5.09 9.10 -23.28
C ASP A 440 -4.38 10.42 -22.97
N LYS A 441 -5.11 11.55 -23.00
CA LYS A 441 -4.58 12.85 -22.61
C LYS A 441 -4.23 12.89 -21.11
N ARG A 442 -5.07 12.32 -20.27
CA ARG A 442 -4.80 12.22 -18.83
C ARG A 442 -3.56 11.39 -18.56
N LYS A 443 -3.42 10.24 -19.25
CA LYS A 443 -2.23 9.39 -19.17
C LYS A 443 -0.98 10.18 -19.57
N ALA A 444 -1.00 10.89 -20.68
CA ALA A 444 0.11 11.72 -21.13
C ALA A 444 0.49 12.78 -20.09
N LYS A 445 -0.50 13.45 -19.46
CA LYS A 445 -0.25 14.45 -18.40
C LYS A 445 0.40 13.84 -17.16
N TYR A 446 -0.08 12.69 -16.67
CA TYR A 446 0.58 12.01 -15.55
C TYR A 446 1.99 11.53 -15.90
N GLN A 447 2.22 11.10 -17.14
CA GLN A 447 3.55 10.72 -17.60
C GLN A 447 4.49 11.93 -17.68
N GLN A 448 4.03 13.08 -18.18
CA GLN A 448 4.80 14.34 -18.18
C GLN A 448 5.12 14.81 -16.76
N ALA A 449 4.18 14.68 -15.81
CA ALA A 449 4.44 15.00 -14.41
C ALA A 449 5.51 14.09 -13.81
N GLN A 450 5.51 12.77 -14.11
CA GLN A 450 6.54 11.84 -13.66
C GLN A 450 7.90 12.13 -14.30
N GLU A 451 7.95 12.50 -15.58
CA GLU A 451 9.17 12.92 -16.25
C GLU A 451 9.76 14.18 -15.61
N HIS A 452 8.93 15.19 -15.34
CA HIS A 452 9.35 16.40 -14.65
C HIS A 452 9.87 16.10 -13.23
N LEU A 453 9.17 15.24 -12.49
CA LEU A 453 9.61 14.77 -11.18
C LEU A 453 10.97 14.05 -11.27
N TRP A 454 11.15 13.21 -12.27
CA TRP A 454 12.43 12.54 -12.52
C TRP A 454 13.57 13.52 -12.75
N GLU A 455 13.35 14.62 -13.45
CA GLU A 455 14.37 15.66 -13.68
C GLU A 455 14.71 16.45 -12.40
N THR A 456 13.76 16.70 -11.52
CA THR A 456 13.86 17.73 -10.48
C THR A 456 13.87 17.23 -9.04
N SER A 457 13.32 16.03 -8.76
CA SER A 457 13.20 15.54 -7.39
C SER A 457 14.50 15.03 -6.76
N GLY A 458 14.44 14.78 -5.46
CA GLY A 458 15.53 14.21 -4.66
C GLY A 458 15.38 12.73 -4.34
N THR A 459 14.52 11.98 -5.04
CA THR A 459 14.30 10.57 -4.71
C THR A 459 14.92 9.65 -5.76
N LEU A 460 15.75 8.73 -5.32
CA LEU A 460 16.21 7.57 -6.08
C LEU A 460 15.27 6.41 -5.75
N VAL A 461 14.41 6.02 -6.70
CA VAL A 461 13.58 4.81 -6.57
C VAL A 461 14.32 3.67 -7.26
N GLY A 462 14.93 2.79 -6.48
CA GLY A 462 15.78 1.72 -7.00
C GLY A 462 14.98 0.67 -7.76
N PHE A 463 13.97 0.12 -7.11
CA PHE A 463 13.11 -0.93 -7.68
C PHE A 463 11.76 -0.96 -6.98
N HIS A 464 10.78 -1.52 -7.68
CA HIS A 464 9.52 -1.97 -7.10
C HIS A 464 9.72 -3.40 -6.60
N ALA A 465 9.44 -3.62 -5.32
CA ALA A 465 9.63 -4.91 -4.68
C ALA A 465 8.53 -5.89 -5.09
N THR A 466 8.88 -7.14 -5.25
CA THR A 466 7.91 -8.23 -5.25
C THR A 466 7.50 -8.50 -3.79
N LEU A 467 6.21 -8.53 -3.52
CA LEU A 467 5.74 -9.07 -2.26
C LEU A 467 5.92 -10.58 -2.31
N THR A 468 6.69 -11.11 -1.39
CA THR A 468 6.79 -12.54 -1.17
C THR A 468 5.96 -12.89 0.04
N VAL A 469 4.91 -13.67 -0.16
CA VAL A 469 4.20 -14.29 0.96
C VAL A 469 4.76 -15.69 1.11
N ALA A 470 5.57 -15.88 2.12
CA ALA A 470 6.09 -17.21 2.48
C ALA A 470 5.18 -17.84 3.53
N THR A 471 4.84 -19.12 3.33
CA THR A 471 3.93 -19.86 4.20
C THR A 471 4.47 -21.23 4.55
N THR A 472 4.02 -21.81 5.66
CA THR A 472 4.12 -23.25 5.86
C THR A 472 3.19 -23.99 4.89
N ALA A 473 3.45 -25.25 4.61
CA ALA A 473 2.63 -26.09 3.72
C ALA A 473 1.19 -26.28 4.22
N ARG A 474 0.90 -25.94 5.49
CA ARG A 474 -0.46 -25.96 6.08
C ARG A 474 -1.40 -24.92 5.48
N VAL A 475 -0.85 -23.77 5.04
CA VAL A 475 -1.68 -22.68 4.48
C VAL A 475 -2.09 -23.01 3.06
N LYS A 476 -3.40 -22.98 2.80
CA LYS A 476 -4.01 -23.24 1.50
C LYS A 476 -4.87 -22.07 1.05
N ASN A 477 -5.20 -22.05 -0.23
CA ASN A 477 -6.13 -21.08 -0.86
C ASN A 477 -5.70 -19.62 -0.63
N LEU A 478 -4.39 -19.37 -0.64
CA LEU A 478 -3.85 -18.03 -0.49
C LEU A 478 -3.94 -17.30 -1.84
N ASP A 479 -4.90 -16.38 -1.98
CA ASP A 479 -5.02 -15.48 -3.12
C ASP A 479 -4.50 -14.10 -2.67
N ALA A 480 -3.23 -13.81 -2.90
CA ALA A 480 -2.66 -12.50 -2.69
C ALA A 480 -2.66 -11.68 -3.98
N VAL A 481 -3.03 -10.43 -3.86
CA VAL A 481 -3.02 -9.46 -4.94
C VAL A 481 -2.22 -8.22 -4.52
N GLU A 482 -1.99 -7.32 -5.47
CA GLU A 482 -1.29 -6.07 -5.20
C GLU A 482 -1.80 -5.35 -3.93
N ASN A 483 -0.92 -4.55 -3.31
CA ASN A 483 -1.20 -3.77 -2.09
C ASN A 483 -1.58 -4.59 -0.86
N PHE A 484 -1.03 -5.79 -0.70
CA PHE A 484 -1.36 -6.70 0.39
C PHE A 484 -2.84 -7.05 0.48
N THR A 485 -3.59 -6.85 -0.60
CA THR A 485 -4.99 -7.25 -0.64
C THR A 485 -5.04 -8.77 -0.76
N ILE A 486 -5.27 -9.43 0.36
CA ILE A 486 -5.44 -10.87 0.47
C ILE A 486 -6.93 -11.13 0.67
N ARG A 487 -7.45 -12.16 0.02
CA ARG A 487 -8.82 -12.63 0.27
C ARG A 487 -8.83 -13.47 1.54
N TRP A 488 -8.74 -12.79 2.67
CA TRP A 488 -8.57 -13.42 4.00
C TRP A 488 -9.64 -14.45 4.35
N ASN A 489 -10.87 -14.29 3.84
CA ASN A 489 -11.95 -15.25 4.04
C ASN A 489 -11.75 -16.57 3.29
N ARG A 490 -10.83 -16.64 2.33
CA ARG A 490 -10.59 -17.84 1.52
C ARG A 490 -9.49 -18.75 2.05
N ILE A 491 -8.61 -18.23 2.90
CA ILE A 491 -7.50 -18.99 3.46
C ILE A 491 -8.02 -20.12 4.34
N THR A 492 -7.42 -21.31 4.20
CA THR A 492 -7.61 -22.45 5.10
C THR A 492 -6.29 -22.93 5.65
N VAL A 493 -6.30 -23.62 6.77
CA VAL A 493 -5.13 -24.27 7.37
C VAL A 493 -5.46 -25.74 7.71
N ASP A 494 -4.54 -26.65 7.38
CA ASP A 494 -4.64 -28.07 7.66
C ASP A 494 -4.19 -28.41 9.08
#